data_03dccf3e4342910a13c6003b18bb733f
#
_entry.id   03dccf3e4342910a13c6003b18bb733f
#
_cell.length_a   1.000
_cell.length_b   1.000
_cell.length_c   1.000
_cell.angle_alpha   90.00
_cell.angle_beta   90.00
_cell.angle_gamma   90.00
#
_symmetry.space_group_name_H-M   'P 1'
#
loop_
_entity.id
_entity.type
_entity.pdbx_description
1 polymer ?
#
loop_
_entity_poly.entity_id
_entity_poly.type
_entity_poly.pdbx_seq_one_letter_code
_entity_poly.pdbx_strand_id
1 'polypeptide(L)' 'MLTSTSRLPLNVLPVFRVVADLQNLRAAALQLHLTHSAVSQQIRTLETQLGFALFDRRARRLVLNPAGQALLRA' A
#
# COMPACT_ATOMS: atom_id res chain seq x y z
N MET A 1 -14.56 -20.36 9.02
CA MET A 1 -14.12 -19.97 8.97
C MET A 1 -13.52 -19.42 8.89
N LEU A 2 -13.32 -19.27 8.60
CA LEU A 2 -12.66 -18.86 8.40
C LEU A 2 -12.11 -18.10 8.34
N THR A 3 -11.86 -17.86 8.41
CA THR A 3 -11.34 -17.27 8.29
C THR A 3 -10.75 -16.53 8.46
N SER A 4 -10.49 -16.44 8.51
CA SER A 4 -9.75 -15.85 8.71
C SER A 4 -8.86 -15.49 8.32
N THR A 5 -9.08 -15.69 7.96
CA THR A 5 -8.08 -15.68 7.38
C THR A 5 -7.45 -14.61 7.04
N SER A 6 -7.66 -13.89 6.69
CA SER A 6 -6.91 -13.00 6.23
C SER A 6 -6.96 -11.86 6.89
N ARG A 7 -6.04 -11.59 7.63
CA ARG A 7 -5.82 -10.40 8.19
C ARG A 7 -5.46 -9.40 7.20
N LEU A 8 -4.82 -9.77 6.12
CA LEU A 8 -4.46 -8.86 5.02
C LEU A 8 -5.38 -9.14 3.86
N PRO A 9 -6.21 -8.20 3.45
CA PRO A 9 -6.99 -8.37 2.24
C PRO A 9 -6.06 -8.61 1.07
N LEU A 10 -6.28 -9.68 0.34
CA LEU A 10 -5.39 -10.05 -0.74
C LEU A 10 -5.30 -8.98 -1.81
N ASN A 11 -6.37 -8.20 -2.00
CA ASN A 11 -6.36 -7.18 -3.03
C ASN A 11 -5.57 -5.94 -2.66
N VAL A 12 -5.13 -5.83 -1.41
CA VAL A 12 -4.32 -4.69 -0.98
C VAL A 12 -2.86 -4.88 -1.34
N LEU A 13 -2.38 -6.14 -1.36
CA LEU A 13 -0.97 -6.39 -1.67
C LEU A 13 -0.60 -5.97 -3.09
N PRO A 14 -1.41 -6.24 -4.12
CA PRO A 14 -1.11 -5.70 -5.45
C PRO A 14 -1.09 -4.18 -5.48
N VAL A 15 -1.99 -3.52 -4.74
CA VAL A 15 -2.00 -2.08 -4.66
C VAL A 15 -0.70 -1.57 -4.04
N PHE A 16 -0.28 -2.19 -2.94
CA PHE A 16 0.97 -1.83 -2.29
C PHE A 16 2.14 -1.91 -3.26
N ARG A 17 2.22 -2.99 -4.05
CA ARG A 17 3.32 -3.19 -4.96
C ARG A 17 3.37 -2.10 -6.04
N VAL A 18 2.22 -1.75 -6.60
CA VAL A 18 2.17 -0.71 -7.62
C VAL A 18 2.58 0.64 -7.04
N VAL A 19 2.09 0.96 -5.85
CA VAL A 19 2.46 2.22 -5.19
C VAL A 19 3.95 2.24 -4.88
N ALA A 20 4.49 1.12 -4.42
CA ALA A 20 5.92 1.04 -4.11
C ALA A 20 6.78 1.25 -5.34
N ASP A 21 6.38 0.66 -6.47
CA ASP A 21 7.12 0.80 -7.71
C ASP A 21 7.09 2.22 -8.24
N LEU A 22 5.91 2.82 -8.24
CA LEU A 22 5.73 4.12 -8.86
C LEU A 22 6.05 5.29 -7.93
N GLN A 23 5.94 5.06 -6.62
CA GLN A 23 6.17 6.08 -5.60
C GLN A 23 5.35 7.35 -5.84
N ASN A 24 4.17 7.15 -6.43
CA ASN A 24 3.31 8.26 -6.83
C ASN A 24 1.88 7.75 -6.80
N LEU A 25 1.08 8.32 -5.90
CA LEU A 25 -0.31 7.86 -5.73
C LEU A 25 -1.15 8.11 -6.98
N ARG A 26 -0.93 9.24 -7.65
CA ARG A 26 -1.70 9.55 -8.85
C ARG A 26 -1.41 8.55 -9.95
N ALA A 27 -0.15 8.26 -10.19
CA ALA A 27 0.23 7.29 -11.22
C ALA A 27 -0.28 5.91 -10.87
N ALA A 28 -0.19 5.53 -9.59
CA ALA A 28 -0.69 4.23 -9.15
C ALA A 28 -2.19 4.13 -9.35
N ALA A 29 -2.93 5.19 -9.02
CA ALA A 29 -4.38 5.19 -9.20
C ALA A 29 -4.75 5.01 -10.67
N LEU A 30 -4.04 5.68 -11.56
CA LEU A 30 -4.29 5.51 -12.99
C LEU A 30 -4.05 4.08 -13.43
N GLN A 31 -2.94 3.50 -13.00
CA GLN A 31 -2.61 2.14 -13.40
C GLN A 31 -3.60 1.12 -12.85
N LEU A 32 -4.09 1.37 -11.65
CA LEU A 32 -5.01 0.45 -10.97
C LEU A 32 -6.47 0.71 -11.33
N HIS A 33 -6.76 1.76 -12.07
CA HIS A 33 -8.12 2.18 -12.39
C HIS A 33 -8.92 2.49 -11.13
N LEU A 34 -8.26 3.14 -10.17
CA LEU A 34 -8.86 3.53 -8.92
C LEU A 34 -8.74 5.03 -8.74
N THR A 35 -9.51 5.59 -7.81
CA THR A 35 -9.34 6.98 -7.46
C THR A 35 -8.12 7.14 -6.55
N HIS A 36 -7.59 8.35 -6.50
CA HIS A 36 -6.49 8.67 -5.60
C HIS A 36 -6.86 8.32 -4.15
N SER A 37 -8.08 8.69 -3.74
CA SER A 37 -8.54 8.42 -2.39
C SER A 37 -8.62 6.93 -2.10
N ALA A 38 -9.06 6.15 -3.06
CA ALA A 38 -9.19 4.71 -2.87
C ALA A 38 -7.83 4.07 -2.66
N VAL A 39 -6.83 4.45 -3.46
CA VAL A 39 -5.48 3.91 -3.31
C VAL A 39 -4.92 4.30 -1.95
N SER A 40 -5.06 5.57 -1.58
CA SER A 40 -4.55 6.06 -0.30
C SER A 40 -5.18 5.30 0.86
N GLN A 41 -6.48 5.05 0.78
CA GLN A 41 -7.18 4.36 1.84
C GLN A 41 -6.76 2.89 1.94
N GLN A 42 -6.53 2.23 0.82
CA GLN A 42 -6.10 0.84 0.85
C GLN A 42 -4.70 0.71 1.46
N ILE A 43 -3.81 1.64 1.15
CA ILE A 43 -2.49 1.64 1.76
C ILE A 43 -2.61 1.86 3.27
N ARG A 44 -3.46 2.79 3.68
CA ARG A 44 -3.66 3.06 5.09
C ARG A 44 -4.25 1.86 5.82
N THR A 45 -5.18 1.15 5.18
CA THR A 45 -5.75 -0.06 5.74
C THR A 45 -4.67 -1.12 5.97
N LEU A 46 -3.79 -1.29 4.99
CA LEU A 46 -2.70 -2.24 5.12
C LEU A 46 -1.79 -1.85 6.29
N GLU A 47 -1.41 -0.59 6.37
CA GLU A 47 -0.55 -0.13 7.46
C GLU A 47 -1.21 -0.33 8.81
N THR A 48 -2.50 -0.07 8.89
CA THR A 48 -3.23 -0.25 10.14
C THR A 48 -3.23 -1.72 10.56
N GLN A 49 -3.44 -2.62 9.63
CA GLN A 49 -3.46 -4.05 9.94
C GLN A 49 -2.10 -4.57 10.34
N LEU A 50 -1.05 -4.01 9.75
CA LEU A 50 0.31 -4.42 10.11
C LEU A 50 0.77 -3.77 11.42
N GLY A 51 0.20 -2.64 11.77
CA GLY A 51 0.57 -1.94 12.98
C GLY A 51 1.76 -1.00 12.81
N PHE A 52 2.16 -0.73 11.58
CA PHE A 52 3.25 0.21 11.32
C PHE A 52 3.13 0.78 9.90
N ALA A 53 3.79 1.92 9.70
CA ALA A 53 3.78 2.57 8.41
C ALA A 53 4.73 1.88 7.46
N LEU A 54 4.40 1.93 6.17
CA LEU A 54 5.24 1.35 5.12
C LEU A 54 5.87 2.43 4.26
N PHE A 55 5.32 3.64 4.29
CA PHE A 55 5.77 4.75 3.48
C PHE A 55 6.02 5.98 4.31
N ASP A 56 7.02 6.73 3.93
CA ASP A 56 7.21 8.09 4.42
C ASP A 56 6.58 9.03 3.40
N ARG A 57 5.86 10.02 3.88
CA ARG A 57 5.23 10.99 3.01
C ARG A 57 6.07 12.23 2.99
N ARG A 58 6.79 12.43 1.88
CA ARG A 58 7.68 13.57 1.73
C ARG A 58 7.24 14.37 0.53
N ALA A 59 6.90 15.62 0.77
CA ALA A 59 6.39 16.49 -0.25
C ALA A 59 5.19 15.80 -0.88
N ARG A 60 5.24 15.49 -2.15
CA ARG A 60 4.12 14.84 -2.83
C ARG A 60 4.43 13.41 -3.19
N ARG A 61 5.45 12.84 -2.58
CA ARG A 61 5.88 11.50 -2.93
C ARG A 61 5.70 10.56 -1.75
N LEU A 62 5.47 9.31 -2.09
CA LEU A 62 5.47 8.25 -1.11
C LEU A 62 6.76 7.46 -1.30
N VAL A 63 7.59 7.44 -0.27
CA VAL A 63 8.86 6.75 -0.33
C VAL A 63 8.80 5.57 0.64
N LEU A 64 9.15 4.38 0.17
CA LEU A 64 9.16 3.21 1.03
C LEU A 64 10.12 3.43 2.19
N ASN A 65 9.62 3.17 3.39
CA ASN A 65 10.50 3.16 4.56
C ASN A 65 11.11 1.75 4.70
N PRO A 66 12.01 1.52 5.68
CA PRO A 66 12.61 0.20 5.82
C PRO A 66 11.62 -0.93 5.99
N ALA A 67 10.51 -0.70 6.70
CA ALA A 67 9.47 -1.71 6.85
C ALA A 67 8.81 -2.02 5.52
N GLY A 68 8.53 -1.00 4.72
CA GLY A 68 7.97 -1.19 3.39
C GLY A 68 8.90 -1.95 2.48
N GLN A 69 10.19 -1.67 2.57
CA GLN A 69 11.18 -2.38 1.75
C GLN A 69 11.23 -3.86 2.14
N ALA A 70 11.14 -4.15 3.41
CA ALA A 70 11.13 -5.53 3.88
C ALA A 70 9.92 -6.27 3.36
N LEU A 71 8.75 -5.64 3.41
CA LEU A 71 7.53 -6.26 2.91
C LEU A 71 7.62 -6.50 1.41
N LEU A 72 8.16 -5.56 0.67
CA LEU A 72 8.26 -5.68 -0.77
C LEU A 72 9.13 -6.86 -1.18
N ARG A 73 10.14 -7.16 -0.39
CA ARG A 73 11.04 -8.26 -0.68
C ARG A 73 10.51 -9.62 -0.21
N ALA A 74 9.49 -9.60 0.60
CA ALA A 74 8.98 -10.83 1.18
C ALA A 74 8.27 -11.73 0.16
#